data_1b266f1aea11e5c9428d7b21a676560b
#
_entry.id   1b266f1aea11e5c9428d7b21a676560b
#
_cell.length_a   1.000
_cell.length_b   1.000
_cell.length_c   1.000
_cell.angle_alpha   90.00
_cell.angle_beta   90.00
_cell.angle_gamma   90.00
#
_symmetry.space_group_name_H-M   'P 1'
#
loop_
_entity.id
_entity.type
_entity.pdbx_description
1 polymer ?
#
loop_
_entity_poly.entity_id
_entity_poly.type
_entity_poly.pdbx_seq_one_letter_code
_entity_poly.pdbx_strand_id
1 'polypeptide(L)'
;SVEVHSCSSPEERFKLYETGSTPYDIVLMDIELPEKSGIILSKEIQQTHPATQIIFITQYREYCSDVYETEHVYFIHKSDAKQYLPRAIKKAIFNLAQRKNNYLTISWNRREHNILLDDIIYMERNLRTTTIYCTSSTYYTSEKLTDLLNRLDQNFACCHRSYLINLNQITDFENNLVTLAGKHKIPVSQKRADEVKGQFLAMFMKR
;
A
#
# COMPACT_ATOMS: atom_id res chain seq x y z
N SER A 1 0.39 -3.66 21.25
CA SER A 1 1.07 -4.90 21.72
C SER A 1 1.81 -5.52 20.55
N VAL A 2 2.95 -6.16 20.81
CA VAL A 2 3.71 -6.96 19.85
C VAL A 2 3.53 -8.41 20.26
N GLU A 3 3.12 -9.25 19.33
CA GLU A 3 3.02 -10.70 19.53
C GLU A 3 4.11 -11.37 18.70
N VAL A 4 4.87 -12.26 19.31
CA VAL A 4 6.01 -12.94 18.67
C VAL A 4 5.78 -14.44 18.70
N HIS A 5 5.82 -15.05 17.53
CA HIS A 5 5.75 -16.50 17.36
C HIS A 5 7.04 -17.02 16.75
N SER A 6 7.53 -18.15 17.23
CA SER A 6 8.67 -18.84 16.64
C SER A 6 8.21 -20.17 16.04
N CYS A 7 8.69 -20.48 14.85
CA CYS A 7 8.41 -21.73 14.17
C CYS A 7 9.72 -22.50 13.95
N SER A 8 9.77 -23.72 14.42
CA SER A 8 10.96 -24.58 14.33
C SER A 8 10.79 -25.67 13.26
N SER A 9 9.54 -25.97 12.85
CA SER A 9 9.24 -26.97 11.85
C SER A 9 8.39 -26.45 10.69
N PRO A 10 8.47 -27.07 9.51
CA PRO A 10 7.61 -26.74 8.36
C PRO A 10 6.12 -26.91 8.65
N GLU A 11 5.75 -27.93 9.43
CA GLU A 11 4.35 -28.24 9.76
C GLU A 11 3.72 -27.21 10.70
N GLU A 12 4.45 -26.69 11.67
CA GLU A 12 4.01 -25.56 12.50
C GLU A 12 3.77 -24.30 11.65
N ARG A 13 4.63 -24.10 10.67
CA ARG A 13 4.58 -22.98 9.73
C ARG A 13 3.35 -23.04 8.82
N PHE A 14 3.02 -24.22 8.25
CA PHE A 14 1.83 -24.43 7.45
C PHE A 14 0.55 -24.20 8.26
N LYS A 15 0.47 -24.72 9.48
CA LYS A 15 -0.68 -24.52 10.37
C LYS A 15 -0.95 -23.04 10.65
N LEU A 16 0.09 -22.21 10.79
CA LEU A 16 -0.05 -20.78 11.05
C LEU A 16 -0.61 -20.00 9.84
N TYR A 17 -0.36 -20.47 8.61
CA TYR A 17 -0.89 -19.82 7.39
C TYR A 17 -2.22 -20.45 6.90
N GLU A 18 -2.47 -21.75 7.12
CA GLU A 18 -3.69 -22.44 6.68
C GLU A 18 -4.90 -22.19 7.59
N THR A 19 -4.70 -21.89 8.87
CA THR A 19 -5.81 -21.74 9.83
C THR A 19 -6.58 -20.42 9.73
N GLY A 20 -6.34 -19.62 8.69
CA GLY A 20 -7.07 -18.35 8.49
C GLY A 20 -6.77 -17.29 9.55
N SER A 21 -5.72 -17.50 10.35
CA SER A 21 -5.21 -16.48 11.27
C SER A 21 -4.60 -15.31 10.49
N THR A 22 -4.69 -14.15 11.05
CA THR A 22 -4.14 -12.91 10.50
C THR A 22 -2.69 -13.11 10.07
N PRO A 23 -2.32 -12.72 8.84
CA PRO A 23 -0.95 -12.84 8.36
C PRO A 23 0.01 -12.08 9.27
N TYR A 24 1.22 -12.60 9.45
CA TYR A 24 2.25 -11.89 10.20
C TYR A 24 2.65 -10.60 9.48
N ASP A 25 2.71 -9.51 10.22
CA ASP A 25 3.15 -8.22 9.69
C ASP A 25 4.64 -8.25 9.31
N ILE A 26 5.47 -8.93 10.12
CA ILE A 26 6.92 -9.02 9.92
C ILE A 26 7.34 -10.47 10.11
N VAL A 27 8.15 -10.98 9.18
CA VAL A 27 8.74 -12.31 9.24
C VAL A 27 10.26 -12.19 9.26
N LEU A 28 10.89 -12.77 10.29
CA LEU A 28 12.32 -12.99 10.34
C LEU A 28 12.61 -14.37 9.75
N MET A 29 13.32 -14.41 8.62
CA MET A 29 13.50 -15.62 7.81
C MET A 29 14.96 -16.03 7.77
N ASP A 30 15.26 -17.24 8.23
CA ASP A 30 16.55 -17.86 7.88
C ASP A 30 16.49 -18.36 6.43
N ILE A 31 17.60 -18.26 5.72
CA ILE A 31 17.68 -18.71 4.33
C ILE A 31 17.84 -20.22 4.27
N GLU A 32 18.72 -20.79 5.09
CA GLU A 32 18.89 -22.24 5.17
C GLU A 32 17.88 -22.85 6.16
N LEU A 33 16.84 -23.43 5.61
CA LEU A 33 15.84 -24.19 6.32
C LEU A 33 15.92 -25.65 5.89
N PRO A 34 15.60 -26.63 6.76
CA PRO A 34 15.84 -28.06 6.51
C PRO A 34 15.20 -28.59 5.23
N GLU A 35 14.03 -28.10 4.82
CA GLU A 35 13.26 -28.68 3.72
C GLU A 35 13.17 -27.75 2.50
N LYS A 36 13.30 -26.46 2.68
CA LYS A 36 13.08 -25.48 1.63
C LYS A 36 13.84 -24.19 1.92
N SER A 37 14.49 -23.61 0.91
CA SER A 37 15.14 -22.31 1.07
C SER A 37 14.16 -21.23 1.56
N GLY A 38 14.58 -20.44 2.56
CA GLY A 38 13.83 -19.29 3.04
C GLY A 38 13.53 -18.25 1.94
N ILE A 39 14.34 -18.20 0.89
CA ILE A 39 14.11 -17.34 -0.29
C ILE A 39 12.87 -17.81 -1.05
N ILE A 40 12.73 -19.12 -1.31
CA ILE A 40 11.55 -19.67 -1.98
C ILE A 40 10.30 -19.45 -1.11
N LEU A 41 10.41 -19.73 0.19
CA LEU A 41 9.32 -19.53 1.12
C LEU A 41 8.88 -18.07 1.20
N SER A 42 9.80 -17.13 1.16
CA SER A 42 9.47 -15.70 1.17
C SER A 42 8.67 -15.29 -0.07
N LYS A 43 8.99 -15.83 -1.24
CA LYS A 43 8.22 -15.61 -2.49
C LYS A 43 6.78 -16.12 -2.34
N GLU A 44 6.58 -17.29 -1.77
CA GLU A 44 5.24 -17.87 -1.52
C GLU A 44 4.43 -17.04 -0.52
N ILE A 45 5.06 -16.61 0.57
CA ILE A 45 4.42 -15.72 1.54
C ILE A 45 3.97 -14.43 0.86
N GLN A 46 4.81 -13.82 0.04
CA GLN A 46 4.49 -12.56 -0.64
C GLN A 46 3.41 -12.71 -1.71
N GLN A 47 3.29 -13.88 -2.36
CA GLN A 47 2.18 -14.15 -3.29
C GLN A 47 0.82 -14.15 -2.60
N THR A 48 0.73 -14.69 -1.38
CA THR A 48 -0.52 -14.77 -0.61
C THR A 48 -0.72 -13.57 0.31
N HIS A 49 0.36 -13.01 0.83
CA HIS A 49 0.38 -11.90 1.80
C HIS A 49 1.39 -10.82 1.40
N PRO A 50 1.12 -10.04 0.35
CA PRO A 50 2.07 -9.07 -0.19
C PRO A 50 2.43 -7.92 0.77
N ALA A 51 1.67 -7.75 1.85
CA ALA A 51 1.95 -6.75 2.88
C ALA A 51 3.02 -7.19 3.89
N THR A 52 3.27 -8.50 4.04
CA THR A 52 4.23 -9.05 4.99
C THR A 52 5.64 -8.55 4.69
N GLN A 53 6.30 -8.00 5.71
CA GLN A 53 7.66 -7.49 5.61
C GLN A 53 8.66 -8.62 5.92
N ILE A 54 9.50 -8.99 4.95
CA ILE A 54 10.51 -10.04 5.11
C ILE A 54 11.84 -9.42 5.52
N ILE A 55 12.46 -9.98 6.57
CA ILE A 55 13.82 -9.67 6.99
C ILE A 55 14.60 -10.97 7.01
N PHE A 56 15.59 -11.11 6.13
CA PHE A 56 16.45 -12.28 6.15
C PHE A 56 17.51 -12.18 7.23
N ILE A 57 17.70 -13.28 7.97
CA ILE A 57 18.75 -13.43 8.99
C ILE A 57 19.42 -14.77 8.75
N THR A 58 20.68 -14.76 8.31
CA THR A 58 21.43 -15.99 7.98
C THR A 58 22.87 -15.92 8.43
N GLN A 59 23.54 -17.06 8.55
CA GLN A 59 24.98 -17.14 8.76
C GLN A 59 25.78 -17.19 7.47
N TYR A 60 25.13 -17.18 6.30
CA TYR A 60 25.74 -17.35 4.98
C TYR A 60 25.64 -16.04 4.19
N ARG A 61 26.80 -15.47 3.87
CA ARG A 61 26.89 -14.19 3.13
C ARG A 61 26.73 -14.35 1.62
N GLU A 62 26.98 -15.54 1.10
CA GLU A 62 26.88 -15.89 -0.31
C GLU A 62 25.48 -15.68 -0.89
N TYR A 63 24.45 -15.81 -0.08
CA TYR A 63 23.06 -15.57 -0.52
C TYR A 63 22.67 -14.09 -0.66
N CYS A 64 23.61 -13.17 -0.39
CA CYS A 64 23.32 -11.73 -0.48
C CYS A 64 22.79 -11.32 -1.85
N SER A 65 23.28 -11.96 -2.94
CA SER A 65 22.79 -11.68 -4.29
C SER A 65 21.41 -12.29 -4.57
N ASP A 66 21.15 -13.49 -4.06
CA ASP A 66 19.93 -14.25 -4.37
C ASP A 66 18.66 -13.63 -3.72
N VAL A 67 18.83 -12.97 -2.58
CA VAL A 67 17.72 -12.31 -1.91
C VAL A 67 17.19 -11.09 -2.68
N TYR A 68 17.99 -10.49 -3.60
CA TYR A 68 17.53 -9.38 -4.44
C TYR A 68 16.45 -9.80 -5.46
N GLU A 69 16.24 -11.09 -5.67
CA GLU A 69 15.11 -11.60 -6.46
C GLU A 69 13.79 -11.59 -5.70
N THR A 70 13.80 -11.19 -4.42
CA THR A 70 12.61 -11.11 -3.55
C THR A 70 12.43 -9.70 -3.02
N GLU A 71 11.18 -9.30 -2.80
CA GLU A 71 10.91 -8.08 -2.03
C GLU A 71 11.23 -8.34 -0.56
N HIS A 72 12.28 -7.70 -0.04
CA HIS A 72 12.64 -7.81 1.36
C HIS A 72 13.05 -6.46 1.95
N VAL A 73 12.94 -6.33 3.26
CA VAL A 73 13.25 -5.08 3.97
C VAL A 73 14.73 -4.97 4.27
N TYR A 74 15.34 -6.10 4.67
CA TYR A 74 16.72 -6.16 5.12
C TYR A 74 17.30 -7.57 4.99
N PHE A 75 18.63 -7.62 4.75
CA PHE A 75 19.44 -8.83 4.86
C PHE A 75 20.44 -8.62 5.99
N ILE A 76 20.48 -9.55 6.95
CA ILE A 76 21.30 -9.46 8.15
C ILE A 76 22.09 -10.75 8.30
N HIS A 77 23.43 -10.61 8.40
CA HIS A 77 24.24 -11.74 8.85
C HIS A 77 24.05 -11.97 10.36
N LYS A 78 23.92 -13.22 10.79
CA LYS A 78 23.62 -13.56 12.21
C LYS A 78 24.58 -12.92 13.21
N SER A 79 25.90 -12.80 12.88
CA SER A 79 26.86 -12.11 13.74
C SER A 79 26.53 -10.64 13.98
N ASP A 80 25.87 -10.01 13.04
CA ASP A 80 25.58 -8.58 13.02
C ASP A 80 24.15 -8.26 13.48
N ALA A 81 23.38 -9.31 13.84
CA ALA A 81 21.97 -9.20 14.21
C ALA A 81 21.73 -8.18 15.34
N LYS A 82 22.56 -8.18 16.38
CA LYS A 82 22.45 -7.26 17.51
C LYS A 82 22.48 -5.79 17.08
N GLN A 83 23.25 -5.46 16.06
CA GLN A 83 23.40 -4.10 15.55
C GLN A 83 22.29 -3.73 14.56
N TYR A 84 21.95 -4.63 13.63
CA TYR A 84 21.08 -4.29 12.50
C TYR A 84 19.60 -4.67 12.66
N LEU A 85 19.27 -5.66 13.50
CA LEU A 85 17.89 -6.08 13.70
C LEU A 85 16.97 -4.94 14.19
N PRO A 86 17.37 -4.09 15.16
CA PRO A 86 16.52 -2.97 15.56
C PRO A 86 16.24 -1.99 14.42
N ARG A 87 17.22 -1.77 13.53
CA ARG A 87 17.06 -0.90 12.35
C ARG A 87 16.12 -1.51 11.32
N ALA A 88 16.27 -2.81 11.06
CA ALA A 88 15.45 -3.56 10.15
C ALA A 88 13.98 -3.60 10.58
N ILE A 89 13.72 -3.87 11.87
CA ILE A 89 12.38 -3.84 12.45
C ILE A 89 11.76 -2.44 12.34
N LYS A 90 12.52 -1.40 12.68
CA LYS A 90 12.04 -0.01 12.54
C LYS A 90 11.66 0.32 11.10
N LYS A 91 12.46 -0.11 10.12
CA LYS A 91 12.16 0.07 8.70
C LYS A 91 10.92 -0.72 8.28
N ALA A 92 10.76 -1.96 8.74
CA ALA A 92 9.59 -2.78 8.48
C ALA A 92 8.30 -2.14 9.05
N ILE A 93 8.33 -1.66 10.29
CA ILE A 93 7.21 -0.95 10.91
C ILE A 93 6.87 0.32 10.13
N PHE A 94 7.88 1.08 9.71
CA PHE A 94 7.66 2.26 8.88
C PHE A 94 6.98 1.91 7.55
N ASN A 95 7.45 0.88 6.86
CA ASN A 95 6.84 0.39 5.61
C ASN A 95 5.38 -0.03 5.82
N LEU A 96 5.08 -0.76 6.90
CA LEU A 96 3.72 -1.17 7.25
C LEU A 96 2.82 0.04 7.54
N ALA A 97 3.33 1.05 8.25
CA ALA A 97 2.60 2.28 8.52
C ALA A 97 2.31 3.05 7.22
N GLN A 98 3.27 3.14 6.31
CA GLN A 98 3.08 3.74 4.98
C GLN A 98 2.04 2.97 4.16
N ARG A 99 2.09 1.63 4.18
CA ARG A 99 1.09 0.78 3.49
C ARG A 99 -0.31 0.94 4.07
N LYS A 100 -0.46 1.04 5.41
CA LYS A 100 -1.78 1.33 6.03
C LYS A 100 -2.32 2.69 5.58
N ASN A 101 -1.45 3.68 5.42
CA ASN A 101 -1.82 4.99 4.90
C ASN A 101 -2.12 4.96 3.38
N ASN A 102 -1.79 3.87 2.68
CA ASN A 102 -2.01 3.74 1.24
C ASN A 102 -3.37 3.09 0.89
N TYR A 103 -4.23 2.86 1.88
CA TYR A 103 -5.58 2.32 1.66
C TYR A 103 -6.65 3.25 2.22
N LEU A 104 -7.70 3.43 1.43
CA LEU A 104 -8.95 4.04 1.87
C LEU A 104 -9.93 2.93 2.27
N THR A 105 -10.26 2.84 3.55
CA THR A 105 -11.31 1.94 4.03
C THR A 105 -12.66 2.66 3.96
N ILE A 106 -13.64 2.07 3.31
CA ILE A 106 -15.02 2.56 3.25
C ILE A 106 -16.00 1.47 3.65
N SER A 107 -17.18 1.88 4.11
CA SER A 107 -18.28 0.96 4.39
C SER A 107 -19.42 1.17 3.39
N TRP A 108 -19.93 0.06 2.82
CA TRP A 108 -21.11 0.05 1.97
C TRP A 108 -21.89 -1.25 2.13
N ASN A 109 -23.21 -1.16 2.33
CA ASN A 109 -24.09 -2.31 2.53
C ASN A 109 -23.60 -3.29 3.62
N ARG A 110 -23.14 -2.76 4.78
CA ARG A 110 -22.58 -3.51 5.92
C ARG A 110 -21.32 -4.31 5.59
N ARG A 111 -20.62 -3.97 4.50
CA ARG A 111 -19.32 -4.54 4.14
C ARG A 111 -18.27 -3.44 4.15
N GLU A 112 -17.09 -3.79 4.62
CA GLU A 112 -15.92 -2.93 4.52
C GLU A 112 -15.14 -3.25 3.26
N HIS A 113 -14.65 -2.19 2.60
CA HIS A 113 -13.80 -2.29 1.42
C HIS A 113 -12.53 -1.49 1.68
N ASN A 114 -11.37 -2.14 1.46
CA ASN A 114 -10.07 -1.50 1.49
C ASN A 114 -9.62 -1.24 0.05
N ILE A 115 -9.52 0.02 -0.33
CA ILE A 115 -9.21 0.46 -1.68
C ILE A 115 -7.82 1.04 -1.67
N LEU A 116 -6.92 0.52 -2.53
CA LEU A 116 -5.58 1.06 -2.69
C LEU A 116 -5.67 2.49 -3.25
N LEU A 117 -5.00 3.45 -2.64
CA LEU A 117 -5.07 4.86 -3.08
C LEU A 117 -4.58 5.05 -4.50
N ASP A 118 -3.54 4.31 -4.90
CA ASP A 118 -2.96 4.37 -6.25
C ASP A 118 -3.93 3.88 -7.33
N ASP A 119 -4.88 3.00 -6.97
CA ASP A 119 -5.91 2.52 -7.90
C ASP A 119 -7.04 3.53 -8.11
N ILE A 120 -7.23 4.46 -7.18
CA ILE A 120 -8.32 5.45 -7.26
C ILE A 120 -7.99 6.48 -8.33
N ILE A 121 -8.87 6.62 -9.31
CA ILE A 121 -8.77 7.63 -10.38
C ILE A 121 -9.45 8.92 -9.92
N TYR A 122 -10.71 8.83 -9.53
CA TYR A 122 -11.50 9.95 -9.01
C TYR A 122 -12.70 9.49 -8.21
N MET A 123 -13.32 10.42 -7.50
CA MET A 123 -14.57 10.19 -6.78
C MET A 123 -15.61 11.23 -7.21
N GLU A 124 -16.84 10.76 -7.35
CA GLU A 124 -17.99 11.60 -7.72
C GLU A 124 -19.08 11.52 -6.66
N ARG A 125 -19.52 12.69 -6.18
CA ARG A 125 -20.66 12.79 -5.29
C ARG A 125 -21.93 13.10 -6.05
N ASN A 126 -22.89 12.16 -6.03
CA ASN A 126 -24.21 12.36 -6.57
C ASN A 126 -25.23 12.16 -5.43
N LEU A 127 -25.97 13.23 -5.10
CA LEU A 127 -26.92 13.25 -3.98
C LEU A 127 -26.29 12.75 -2.66
N ARG A 128 -26.66 11.55 -2.22
CA ARG A 128 -26.23 10.93 -0.97
C ARG A 128 -25.18 9.85 -1.15
N THR A 129 -24.81 9.53 -2.38
CA THR A 129 -23.85 8.48 -2.70
C THR A 129 -22.58 9.08 -3.28
N THR A 130 -21.43 8.64 -2.80
CA THR A 130 -20.14 8.88 -3.42
C THR A 130 -19.73 7.61 -4.14
N THR A 131 -19.46 7.75 -5.43
CA THR A 131 -18.90 6.69 -6.29
C THR A 131 -17.41 6.89 -6.39
N ILE A 132 -16.62 5.84 -6.15
CA ILE A 132 -15.16 5.83 -6.22
C ILE A 132 -14.79 5.01 -7.44
N TYR A 133 -14.22 5.67 -8.44
CA TYR A 133 -13.79 5.05 -9.69
C TYR A 133 -12.31 4.68 -9.57
N CYS A 134 -12.03 3.38 -9.74
CA CYS A 134 -10.68 2.83 -9.71
C CYS A 134 -10.29 2.28 -11.09
N THR A 135 -9.03 1.91 -11.24
CA THR A 135 -8.47 1.37 -12.49
C THR A 135 -9.19 0.12 -12.99
N SER A 136 -9.62 -0.78 -12.08
CA SER A 136 -10.25 -2.07 -12.42
C SER A 136 -11.63 -2.27 -11.80
N SER A 137 -12.10 -1.36 -10.93
CA SER A 137 -13.33 -1.56 -10.15
C SER A 137 -13.99 -0.23 -9.80
N THR A 138 -15.22 -0.30 -9.28
CA THR A 138 -15.97 0.85 -8.80
C THR A 138 -16.58 0.52 -7.45
N TYR A 139 -16.47 1.45 -6.50
CA TYR A 139 -17.00 1.31 -5.15
C TYR A 139 -17.98 2.42 -4.83
N TYR A 140 -18.80 2.21 -3.81
CA TYR A 140 -19.81 3.16 -3.36
C TYR A 140 -19.71 3.38 -1.86
N THR A 141 -20.03 4.60 -1.41
CA THR A 141 -20.16 4.93 0.01
C THR A 141 -21.16 6.07 0.20
N SER A 142 -21.72 6.17 1.40
CA SER A 142 -22.56 7.32 1.79
C SER A 142 -21.74 8.50 2.32
N GLU A 143 -20.44 8.33 2.51
CA GLU A 143 -19.55 9.36 3.04
C GLU A 143 -19.42 10.56 2.10
N LYS A 144 -19.23 11.76 2.65
CA LYS A 144 -19.05 12.97 1.86
C LYS A 144 -17.61 13.07 1.34
N LEU A 145 -17.42 13.78 0.22
CA LEU A 145 -16.07 14.00 -0.34
C LEU A 145 -15.12 14.69 0.64
N THR A 146 -15.65 15.59 1.49
CA THR A 146 -14.85 16.28 2.52
C THR A 146 -14.31 15.32 3.57
N ASP A 147 -15.12 14.36 3.99
CA ASP A 147 -14.76 13.39 5.02
C ASP A 147 -13.75 12.38 4.46
N LEU A 148 -13.93 11.98 3.19
CA LEU A 148 -12.98 11.14 2.46
C LEU A 148 -11.65 11.87 2.28
N LEU A 149 -11.65 13.13 1.84
CA LEU A 149 -10.44 13.92 1.60
C LEU A 149 -9.56 14.04 2.86
N ASN A 150 -10.16 14.15 4.05
CA ASN A 150 -9.42 14.22 5.31
C ASN A 150 -8.64 12.93 5.66
N ARG A 151 -8.95 11.82 4.99
CA ARG A 151 -8.29 10.51 5.16
C ARG A 151 -7.35 10.15 3.99
N LEU A 152 -7.31 10.99 2.99
CA LEU A 152 -6.46 10.81 1.82
C LEU A 152 -5.15 11.61 1.97
N ASP A 153 -4.16 11.25 1.19
CA ASP A 153 -2.89 11.93 1.16
C ASP A 153 -2.93 13.19 0.26
N GLN A 154 -1.78 13.87 0.17
CA GLN A 154 -1.61 15.10 -0.62
C GLN A 154 -1.76 14.90 -2.14
N ASN A 155 -1.87 13.65 -2.61
CA ASN A 155 -2.07 13.34 -4.02
C ASN A 155 -3.53 13.48 -4.45
N PHE A 156 -4.44 13.78 -3.52
CA PHE A 156 -5.85 13.97 -3.82
C PHE A 156 -6.26 15.43 -3.69
N ALA A 157 -7.06 15.90 -4.62
CA ALA A 157 -7.57 17.26 -4.63
C ALA A 157 -9.08 17.30 -4.91
N CYS A 158 -9.78 18.18 -4.19
CA CYS A 158 -11.17 18.47 -4.48
C CYS A 158 -11.24 19.54 -5.59
N CYS A 159 -11.47 19.14 -6.83
CA CYS A 159 -11.50 20.03 -7.99
C CYS A 159 -12.87 20.68 -8.23
N HIS A 160 -13.95 20.09 -7.72
CA HIS A 160 -15.32 20.60 -7.85
C HIS A 160 -16.13 20.19 -6.61
N ARG A 161 -17.27 20.85 -6.36
CA ARG A 161 -18.18 20.47 -5.24
C ARG A 161 -18.60 18.99 -5.25
N SER A 162 -18.60 18.39 -6.43
CA SER A 162 -19.01 17.01 -6.66
C SER A 162 -17.87 16.07 -7.06
N TYR A 163 -16.64 16.57 -7.19
CA TYR A 163 -15.52 15.76 -7.66
C TYR A 163 -14.27 15.93 -6.82
N LEU A 164 -13.65 14.79 -6.52
CA LEU A 164 -12.33 14.66 -5.92
C LEU A 164 -11.49 13.80 -6.86
N ILE A 165 -10.30 14.25 -7.21
CA ILE A 165 -9.43 13.60 -8.19
C ILE A 165 -8.11 13.17 -7.55
N ASN A 166 -7.52 12.10 -8.09
CA ASN A 166 -6.15 11.71 -7.81
C ASN A 166 -5.23 12.42 -8.80
N LEU A 167 -4.36 13.29 -8.29
CA LEU A 167 -3.44 14.10 -9.08
C LEU A 167 -2.42 13.24 -9.85
N ASN A 168 -2.06 12.05 -9.34
CA ASN A 168 -1.19 11.09 -10.03
C ASN A 168 -1.83 10.51 -11.30
N GLN A 169 -3.15 10.57 -11.42
CA GLN A 169 -3.90 10.04 -12.55
C GLN A 169 -4.19 11.08 -13.64
N ILE A 170 -3.71 12.32 -13.46
CA ILE A 170 -3.89 13.38 -14.46
C ILE A 170 -3.00 13.10 -15.66
N THR A 171 -3.63 13.05 -16.83
CA THR A 171 -2.96 12.90 -18.14
C THR A 171 -2.94 14.20 -18.92
N ASP A 172 -3.91 15.10 -18.68
CA ASP A 172 -3.98 16.39 -19.35
C ASP A 172 -4.78 17.39 -18.50
N PHE A 173 -4.43 18.67 -18.63
CA PHE A 173 -5.10 19.78 -17.94
C PHE A 173 -5.31 20.93 -18.91
N GLU A 174 -6.53 21.05 -19.43
CA GLU A 174 -6.89 22.09 -20.39
C GLU A 174 -8.01 22.98 -19.84
N ASN A 175 -7.76 24.29 -19.73
CA ASN A 175 -8.69 25.26 -19.18
C ASN A 175 -9.22 24.82 -17.78
N ASN A 176 -10.54 24.59 -17.66
CA ASN A 176 -11.19 24.12 -16.44
C ASN A 176 -11.61 22.65 -16.55
N LEU A 177 -10.89 21.86 -17.33
CA LEU A 177 -11.13 20.44 -17.53
C LEU A 177 -9.86 19.65 -17.28
N VAL A 178 -9.96 18.61 -16.46
CA VAL A 178 -8.88 17.66 -16.23
C VAL A 178 -9.23 16.35 -16.91
N THR A 179 -8.30 15.82 -17.68
CA THR A 179 -8.38 14.46 -18.22
C THR A 179 -7.56 13.54 -17.33
N LEU A 180 -8.19 12.46 -16.87
CA LEU A 180 -7.58 11.44 -16.01
C LEU A 180 -7.33 10.16 -16.81
N ALA A 181 -6.58 9.22 -16.21
CA ALA A 181 -6.41 7.88 -16.75
C ALA A 181 -7.76 7.27 -17.12
N GLY A 182 -7.79 6.44 -18.19
CA GLY A 182 -9.05 5.94 -18.73
C GLY A 182 -9.86 6.97 -19.53
N LYS A 183 -9.28 8.15 -19.84
CA LYS A 183 -9.91 9.26 -20.61
C LYS A 183 -11.13 9.89 -19.91
N HIS A 184 -11.20 9.80 -18.58
CA HIS A 184 -12.24 10.49 -17.80
C HIS A 184 -12.00 11.99 -17.82
N LYS A 185 -13.02 12.76 -18.22
CA LYS A 185 -12.97 14.22 -18.26
C LYS A 185 -13.76 14.80 -17.09
N ILE A 186 -13.07 15.47 -16.16
CA ILE A 186 -13.65 16.00 -14.93
C ILE A 186 -13.60 17.54 -14.94
N PRO A 187 -14.73 18.21 -14.70
CA PRO A 187 -14.75 19.67 -14.61
C PRO A 187 -14.07 20.16 -13.33
N VAL A 188 -13.25 21.18 -13.47
CA VAL A 188 -12.62 21.90 -12.37
C VAL A 188 -13.34 23.23 -12.18
N SER A 189 -13.79 23.53 -10.96
CA SER A 189 -14.42 24.82 -10.69
C SER A 189 -13.40 25.95 -10.82
N GLN A 190 -13.81 27.08 -11.38
CA GLN A 190 -12.94 28.22 -11.61
C GLN A 190 -12.19 28.67 -10.33
N LYS A 191 -12.86 28.60 -9.17
CA LYS A 191 -12.26 28.96 -7.88
C LYS A 191 -11.15 28.01 -7.42
N ARG A 192 -11.09 26.79 -7.96
CA ARG A 192 -10.13 25.74 -7.56
C ARG A 192 -9.09 25.44 -8.65
N ALA A 193 -9.23 26.01 -9.82
CA ALA A 193 -8.37 25.72 -10.96
C ALA A 193 -6.89 26.00 -10.65
N ASP A 194 -6.61 27.18 -10.07
CA ASP A 194 -5.24 27.58 -9.72
C ASP A 194 -4.66 26.72 -8.59
N GLU A 195 -5.47 26.37 -7.58
CA GLU A 195 -5.08 25.51 -6.48
C GLU A 195 -4.72 24.10 -6.98
N VAL A 196 -5.62 23.46 -7.76
CA VAL A 196 -5.42 22.11 -8.31
C VAL A 196 -4.20 22.09 -9.24
N LYS A 197 -4.06 23.11 -10.09
CA LYS A 197 -2.90 23.24 -10.98
C LYS A 197 -1.60 23.42 -10.21
N GLY A 198 -1.61 24.23 -9.16
CA GLY A 198 -0.46 24.44 -8.28
C GLY A 198 -0.05 23.15 -7.55
N GLN A 199 -1.00 22.40 -7.00
CA GLN A 199 -0.75 21.11 -6.37
C GLN A 199 -0.17 20.10 -7.37
N PHE A 200 -0.75 20.00 -8.56
CA PHE A 200 -0.26 19.13 -9.63
C PHE A 200 1.19 19.46 -10.03
N LEU A 201 1.51 20.73 -10.25
CA LEU A 201 2.88 21.16 -10.60
C LEU A 201 3.87 20.91 -9.46
N ALA A 202 3.48 21.12 -8.21
CA ALA A 202 4.33 20.87 -7.05
C ALA A 202 4.75 19.42 -6.89
N MET A 203 3.99 18.46 -7.42
CA MET A 203 4.36 17.03 -7.41
C MET A 203 5.57 16.74 -8.31
N PHE A 204 5.72 17.44 -9.43
CA PHE A 204 6.86 17.27 -10.33
C PHE A 204 8.14 17.97 -9.82
N MET A 205 8.01 18.99 -8.97
CA MET A 205 9.16 19.71 -8.41
C MET A 205 9.79 18.98 -7.20
N LYS A 206 9.12 17.98 -6.65
CA LYS A 206 9.61 17.17 -5.50
C LYS A 206 10.30 15.86 -5.91
N ARG A 207 10.42 15.59 -7.21
CA ARG A 207 11.19 14.45 -7.78
C ARG A 207 12.60 14.91 -8.16
#